data_ece0a348bb932fc4520aea7fa08a188a
#
_entry.id   ece0a348bb932fc4520aea7fa08a188a
#
_cell.length_a   1.000
_cell.length_b   1.000
_cell.length_c   1.000
_cell.angle_alpha   90.00
_cell.angle_beta   90.00
_cell.angle_gamma   90.00
#
_symmetry.space_group_name_H-M   'P 1'
#
loop_
_entity.id
_entity.type
_entity.pdbx_description
1 polymer ?
#
loop_
_entity_poly.entity_id
_entity_poly.type
_entity_poly.pdbx_seq_one_letter_code
_entity_poly.pdbx_strand_id
1 'polypeptide(L)'
;NRMMQPSWTIRSRSGATLEADIEDGGGYSSWFSGLEVDLLYPIDERTALTFGIGSSITDYDFDGNSALSLGSMSDPWNTIYSHSASIGIRRGIDQRSSVFGTLNIASDGESGADFGDTITGGGIGGYTYTYSEDLTLGVAVIVQTRLEDDVLVLPFPVINWRPPIDEERRWSVGTGGAGGGPSNVAGVLVGYDASETLSFNAGFGIAGIAGDFRLDDEGLAPDGVGRDTSFPVIAGVDWKPTRNLRVAGYAGATFFQEVRLENSSGDTLAKRDVDPSPVLGFSVSYRF
;
A
#
# COMPACT_ATOMS: atom_id res chain seq x y z
N ASN A 1 1.62 34.15 -15.11
CA ASN A 1 0.71 33.13 -14.54
C ASN A 1 0.89 31.84 -15.31
N ARG A 2 1.78 30.94 -14.88
CA ARG A 2 1.68 29.54 -15.31
C ARG A 2 0.48 28.99 -14.55
N MET A 3 -0.69 28.92 -15.19
CA MET A 3 -1.78 28.08 -14.69
C MET A 3 -1.18 26.69 -14.44
N MET A 4 -1.36 26.18 -13.23
CA MET A 4 -0.96 24.81 -12.94
C MET A 4 -1.79 23.93 -13.88
N GLN A 5 -1.11 23.19 -14.75
CA GLN A 5 -1.78 22.33 -15.72
C GLN A 5 -2.12 20.99 -15.04
N PRO A 6 -3.24 20.37 -15.41
CA PRO A 6 -3.50 18.99 -15.03
C PRO A 6 -2.33 18.10 -15.42
N SER A 7 -2.02 17.12 -14.60
CA SER A 7 -0.96 16.15 -14.89
C SER A 7 -1.43 14.74 -14.63
N TRP A 8 -1.13 13.86 -15.57
CA TRP A 8 -1.37 12.43 -15.46
C TRP A 8 -0.10 11.72 -15.02
N THR A 9 -0.26 10.73 -14.17
CA THR A 9 0.83 9.80 -13.83
C THR A 9 0.34 8.38 -14.08
N ILE A 10 1.11 7.62 -14.83
CA ILE A 10 0.91 6.17 -14.98
C ILE A 10 2.03 5.50 -14.18
N ARG A 11 1.67 4.52 -13.34
CA ARG A 11 2.61 3.76 -12.53
C ARG A 11 2.37 2.29 -12.68
N SER A 12 3.41 1.53 -13.03
CA SER A 12 3.43 0.08 -12.96
C SER A 12 4.28 -0.35 -11.76
N ARG A 13 3.84 -1.39 -11.05
CA ARG A 13 4.55 -1.97 -9.91
C ARG A 13 4.54 -3.48 -10.00
N SER A 14 5.63 -4.10 -9.58
CA SER A 14 5.69 -5.55 -9.40
C SER A 14 6.62 -5.88 -8.25
N GLY A 15 6.38 -7.00 -7.61
CA GLY A 15 7.22 -7.47 -6.51
C GLY A 15 6.87 -8.88 -6.12
N ALA A 16 7.69 -9.43 -5.23
CA ALA A 16 7.51 -10.77 -4.70
C ALA A 16 7.89 -10.82 -3.22
N THR A 17 7.16 -11.62 -2.48
CA THR A 17 7.53 -12.19 -1.20
C THR A 17 8.06 -13.58 -1.48
N LEU A 18 9.32 -13.83 -1.14
CA LEU A 18 9.94 -15.11 -1.41
C LEU A 18 9.46 -16.13 -0.39
N GLU A 19 9.70 -17.41 -0.69
CA GLU A 19 9.28 -18.54 0.13
C GLU A 19 9.70 -18.39 1.60
N ALA A 20 8.74 -18.64 2.49
CA ALA A 20 8.91 -18.68 3.93
C ALA A 20 8.05 -19.79 4.53
N ASP A 21 8.50 -20.34 5.67
CA ASP A 21 7.76 -21.36 6.38
C ASP A 21 6.53 -20.78 7.10
N ILE A 22 5.43 -21.52 7.07
CA ILE A 22 4.22 -21.24 7.85
C ILE A 22 4.30 -22.05 9.15
N GLU A 23 3.96 -21.46 10.27
CA GLU A 23 3.84 -22.15 11.56
C GLU A 23 2.88 -23.35 11.43
N ASP A 24 3.28 -24.50 12.03
CA ASP A 24 2.59 -25.78 11.95
C ASP A 24 2.64 -26.50 10.58
N GLY A 25 3.41 -25.99 9.63
CA GLY A 25 3.78 -26.67 8.39
C GLY A 25 3.32 -26.00 7.09
N GLY A 26 4.06 -26.30 6.05
CA GLY A 26 3.90 -25.72 4.71
C GLY A 26 4.73 -24.47 4.48
N GLY A 27 4.80 -24.06 3.24
CA GLY A 27 5.48 -22.87 2.76
C GLY A 27 4.49 -21.88 2.14
N TYR A 28 4.94 -20.66 2.00
CA TYR A 28 4.19 -19.54 1.42
C TYR A 28 5.12 -18.67 0.59
N SER A 29 4.68 -18.31 -0.59
CA SER A 29 5.27 -17.24 -1.38
C SER A 29 4.19 -16.44 -2.10
N SER A 30 4.51 -15.23 -2.55
CA SER A 30 3.57 -14.45 -3.37
C SER A 30 4.27 -13.56 -4.37
N TRP A 31 3.58 -13.28 -5.46
CA TRP A 31 4.00 -12.34 -6.47
C TRP A 31 2.85 -11.39 -6.81
N PHE A 32 3.14 -10.10 -6.95
CA PHE A 32 2.14 -9.12 -7.35
C PHE A 32 2.59 -8.29 -8.55
N SER A 33 1.62 -7.83 -9.34
CA SER A 33 1.80 -6.84 -10.40
C SER A 33 0.60 -5.93 -10.47
N GLY A 34 0.82 -4.64 -10.69
CA GLY A 34 -0.27 -3.66 -10.74
C GLY A 34 0.03 -2.47 -11.63
N LEU A 35 -1.04 -1.83 -12.05
CA LEU A 35 -1.05 -0.60 -12.83
C LEU A 35 -1.96 0.43 -12.15
N GLU A 36 -1.48 1.65 -12.03
CA GLU A 36 -2.22 2.80 -11.49
C GLU A 36 -2.17 3.96 -12.47
N VAL A 37 -3.26 4.70 -12.55
CA VAL A 37 -3.37 5.95 -13.32
C VAL A 37 -3.94 7.02 -12.40
N ASP A 38 -3.19 8.09 -12.20
CA ASP A 38 -3.56 9.23 -11.37
C ASP A 38 -3.70 10.49 -12.22
N LEU A 39 -4.71 11.28 -11.93
CA LEU A 39 -4.88 12.65 -12.43
C LEU A 39 -4.81 13.62 -11.27
N LEU A 40 -3.86 14.55 -11.31
CA LEU A 40 -3.85 15.75 -10.48
C LEU A 40 -4.46 16.92 -11.27
N TYR A 41 -5.56 17.46 -10.76
CA TYR A 41 -6.27 18.57 -11.37
C TYR A 41 -6.27 19.80 -10.45
N PRO A 42 -5.42 20.81 -10.69
CA PRO A 42 -5.42 22.05 -9.90
C PRO A 42 -6.67 22.87 -10.24
N ILE A 43 -7.42 23.26 -9.21
CA ILE A 43 -8.58 24.16 -9.31
C ILE A 43 -8.11 25.62 -9.21
N ASP A 44 -7.26 25.89 -8.22
CA ASP A 44 -6.64 27.18 -7.96
C ASP A 44 -5.24 27.00 -7.35
N GLU A 45 -4.58 28.10 -6.94
CA GLU A 45 -3.23 28.09 -6.37
C GLU A 45 -3.13 27.30 -5.02
N ARG A 46 -4.26 27.06 -4.37
CA ARG A 46 -4.32 26.41 -3.05
C ARG A 46 -5.10 25.10 -3.06
N THR A 47 -5.87 24.84 -4.11
CA THR A 47 -6.80 23.71 -4.16
C THR A 47 -6.48 22.83 -5.37
N ALA A 48 -6.31 21.54 -5.11
CA ALA A 48 -6.16 20.53 -6.15
C ALA A 48 -7.06 19.32 -5.85
N LEU A 49 -7.62 18.75 -6.91
CA LEU A 49 -8.29 17.45 -6.88
C LEU A 49 -7.34 16.38 -7.38
N THR A 50 -7.53 15.18 -6.87
CA THR A 50 -6.87 13.98 -7.38
C THR A 50 -7.93 12.94 -7.74
N PHE A 51 -7.69 12.20 -8.80
CA PHE A 51 -8.48 11.05 -9.21
C PHE A 51 -7.52 9.92 -9.47
N GLY A 52 -7.81 8.75 -8.98
CA GLY A 52 -6.98 7.56 -9.17
C GLY A 52 -7.83 6.37 -9.56
N ILE A 53 -7.28 5.52 -10.42
CA ILE A 53 -7.79 4.19 -10.69
C ILE A 53 -6.61 3.23 -10.66
N GLY A 54 -6.82 2.05 -10.13
CA GLY A 54 -5.79 1.02 -10.03
C GLY A 54 -6.35 -0.37 -10.29
N SER A 55 -5.48 -1.23 -10.78
CA SER A 55 -5.75 -2.66 -10.90
C SER A 55 -4.48 -3.42 -10.62
N SER A 56 -4.58 -4.51 -9.86
CA SER A 56 -3.46 -5.40 -9.60
C SER A 56 -3.92 -6.86 -9.50
N ILE A 57 -2.95 -7.73 -9.62
CA ILE A 57 -3.07 -9.16 -9.41
C ILE A 57 -2.01 -9.57 -8.40
N THR A 58 -2.39 -10.39 -7.43
CA THR A 58 -1.48 -11.05 -6.51
C THR A 58 -1.70 -12.54 -6.62
N ASP A 59 -0.64 -13.25 -6.93
CA ASP A 59 -0.64 -14.71 -7.04
C ASP A 59 0.07 -15.27 -5.81
N TYR A 60 -0.59 -16.22 -5.17
CA TYR A 60 -0.13 -16.88 -3.95
C TYR A 60 0.23 -18.33 -4.27
N ASP A 61 1.33 -18.80 -3.73
CA ASP A 61 1.79 -20.17 -3.86
C ASP A 61 2.00 -20.73 -2.46
N PHE A 62 1.26 -21.79 -2.14
CA PHE A 62 1.30 -22.48 -0.87
C PHE A 62 1.86 -23.89 -1.07
N ASP A 63 2.99 -24.17 -0.46
CA ASP A 63 3.66 -25.47 -0.55
C ASP A 63 3.23 -26.42 0.56
N GLY A 64 2.99 -27.67 0.18
CA GLY A 64 2.75 -28.78 1.11
C GLY A 64 1.36 -28.75 1.78
N ASN A 65 1.20 -29.51 2.85
CA ASN A 65 0.02 -29.44 3.70
C ASN A 65 0.15 -28.21 4.62
N SER A 66 -0.18 -27.03 4.10
CA SER A 66 -0.16 -25.84 4.95
C SER A 66 -1.23 -25.98 6.05
N ALA A 67 -0.92 -25.49 7.22
CA ALA A 67 -1.87 -25.50 8.34
C ALA A 67 -3.13 -24.66 8.04
N LEU A 68 -3.10 -23.80 7.01
CA LEU A 68 -4.23 -23.07 6.46
C LEU A 68 -5.13 -23.96 5.59
N SER A 69 -4.61 -25.05 5.05
CA SER A 69 -5.36 -26.02 4.23
C SER A 69 -6.35 -26.87 5.04
N LEU A 70 -6.45 -26.69 6.38
CA LEU A 70 -7.35 -27.42 7.27
C LEU A 70 -7.25 -28.94 7.13
N GLY A 71 -6.03 -29.44 6.76
CA GLY A 71 -5.78 -30.86 6.53
C GLY A 71 -6.20 -31.37 5.14
N SER A 72 -6.61 -30.50 4.22
CA SER A 72 -6.81 -30.82 2.80
C SER A 72 -5.50 -30.65 2.01
N MET A 73 -5.48 -31.11 0.75
CA MET A 73 -4.39 -30.84 -0.20
C MET A 73 -4.63 -29.58 -1.04
N SER A 74 -5.70 -28.83 -0.76
CA SER A 74 -6.05 -27.62 -1.50
C SER A 74 -5.42 -26.40 -0.87
N ASP A 75 -4.97 -25.48 -1.69
CA ASP A 75 -4.52 -24.17 -1.23
C ASP A 75 -5.69 -23.39 -0.63
N PRO A 76 -5.45 -22.57 0.40
CA PRO A 76 -6.50 -21.77 1.03
C PRO A 76 -7.07 -20.71 0.09
N TRP A 77 -6.26 -20.17 -0.81
CA TRP A 77 -6.59 -19.27 -1.92
C TRP A 77 -5.44 -19.25 -2.94
N ASN A 78 -5.67 -18.67 -4.11
CA ASN A 78 -4.68 -18.61 -5.19
C ASN A 78 -4.47 -17.16 -5.67
N THR A 79 -5.16 -16.78 -6.73
CA THR A 79 -4.95 -15.49 -7.39
C THR A 79 -6.00 -14.49 -6.97
N ILE A 80 -5.57 -13.37 -6.41
CA ILE A 80 -6.40 -12.26 -5.99
C ILE A 80 -6.32 -11.12 -7.01
N TYR A 81 -7.48 -10.69 -7.47
CA TYR A 81 -7.64 -9.51 -8.32
C TYR A 81 -8.09 -8.32 -7.48
N SER A 82 -7.38 -7.21 -7.62
CA SER A 82 -7.68 -5.97 -6.89
C SER A 82 -7.96 -4.86 -7.86
N HIS A 83 -9.05 -4.14 -7.66
CA HIS A 83 -9.42 -2.96 -8.42
C HIS A 83 -9.74 -1.82 -7.48
N SER A 84 -9.35 -0.60 -7.81
CA SER A 84 -9.64 0.54 -6.96
C SER A 84 -9.95 1.80 -7.76
N ALA A 85 -10.76 2.67 -7.16
CA ALA A 85 -10.98 4.03 -7.64
C ALA A 85 -10.95 4.99 -6.46
N SER A 86 -10.40 6.18 -6.66
CA SER A 86 -10.29 7.18 -5.62
C SER A 86 -10.55 8.59 -6.13
N ILE A 87 -11.05 9.44 -5.23
CA ILE A 87 -11.15 10.88 -5.44
C ILE A 87 -10.64 11.58 -4.18
N GLY A 88 -9.78 12.57 -4.38
CA GLY A 88 -9.20 13.33 -3.29
C GLY A 88 -9.22 14.83 -3.53
N ILE A 89 -9.10 15.57 -2.43
CA ILE A 89 -8.93 17.01 -2.41
C ILE A 89 -7.80 17.38 -1.44
N ARG A 90 -6.99 18.34 -1.86
CA ARG A 90 -6.05 19.03 -0.99
C ARG A 90 -6.30 20.53 -1.09
N ARG A 91 -6.37 21.20 0.09
CA ARG A 91 -6.57 22.66 0.15
C ARG A 91 -5.66 23.30 1.18
N GLY A 92 -4.88 24.28 0.75
CA GLY A 92 -4.18 25.19 1.62
C GLY A 92 -5.17 26.19 2.26
N ILE A 93 -5.23 26.19 3.61
CA ILE A 93 -6.07 27.12 4.38
C ILE A 93 -5.37 28.50 4.41
N ASP A 94 -4.09 28.49 4.71
CA ASP A 94 -3.20 29.62 4.72
C ASP A 94 -1.81 29.24 4.19
N GLN A 95 -0.78 30.06 4.45
CA GLN A 95 0.60 29.80 3.98
C GLN A 95 1.28 28.61 4.68
N ARG A 96 0.77 28.18 5.84
CA ARG A 96 1.37 27.13 6.66
C ARG A 96 0.46 25.94 6.87
N SER A 97 -0.83 26.11 6.74
CA SER A 97 -1.84 25.11 7.06
C SER A 97 -2.49 24.53 5.82
N SER A 98 -2.66 23.22 5.78
CA SER A 98 -3.46 22.57 4.74
C SER A 98 -4.31 21.43 5.29
N VAL A 99 -5.43 21.17 4.64
CA VAL A 99 -6.26 19.99 4.83
C VAL A 99 -6.24 19.13 3.58
N PHE A 100 -6.43 17.87 3.76
CA PHE A 100 -6.59 16.92 2.65
C PHE A 100 -7.61 15.85 3.01
N GLY A 101 -8.19 15.27 1.99
CA GLY A 101 -9.07 14.11 2.13
C GLY A 101 -9.10 13.32 0.83
N THR A 102 -9.23 12.01 0.94
CA THR A 102 -9.41 11.10 -0.18
C THR A 102 -10.47 10.08 0.20
N LEU A 103 -11.39 9.81 -0.68
CA LEU A 103 -12.33 8.70 -0.62
C LEU A 103 -11.86 7.64 -1.62
N ASN A 104 -12.02 6.38 -1.27
CA ASN A 104 -11.71 5.25 -2.12
C ASN A 104 -12.80 4.19 -2.05
N ILE A 105 -12.93 3.46 -3.13
CA ILE A 105 -13.68 2.21 -3.24
C ILE A 105 -12.71 1.19 -3.83
N ALA A 106 -12.75 -0.03 -3.33
CA ALA A 106 -11.93 -1.14 -3.80
C ALA A 106 -12.77 -2.40 -3.92
N SER A 107 -12.32 -3.31 -4.76
CA SER A 107 -12.84 -4.66 -4.92
C SER A 107 -11.64 -5.58 -4.92
N ASP A 108 -11.58 -6.47 -3.94
CA ASP A 108 -10.47 -7.40 -3.71
C ASP A 108 -11.05 -8.81 -3.56
N GLY A 109 -10.70 -9.73 -4.47
CA GLY A 109 -11.22 -11.10 -4.42
C GLY A 109 -10.58 -12.06 -5.40
N GLU A 110 -10.80 -13.34 -5.16
CA GLU A 110 -10.41 -14.42 -6.07
C GLU A 110 -11.21 -14.38 -7.37
N SER A 111 -10.67 -15.07 -8.38
CA SER A 111 -11.39 -15.34 -9.63
C SER A 111 -12.55 -16.29 -9.34
N GLY A 112 -13.79 -15.78 -9.46
CA GLY A 112 -15.01 -16.55 -9.14
C GLY A 112 -15.80 -15.96 -7.97
N ALA A 113 -15.18 -15.18 -7.10
CA ALA A 113 -15.89 -14.47 -6.04
C ALA A 113 -16.95 -13.52 -6.60
N ASP A 114 -18.10 -13.45 -5.95
CA ASP A 114 -19.16 -12.51 -6.35
C ASP A 114 -18.69 -11.07 -6.18
N PHE A 115 -18.66 -10.32 -7.27
CA PHE A 115 -18.18 -8.94 -7.29
C PHE A 115 -18.86 -8.05 -6.25
N GLY A 116 -20.13 -8.26 -5.97
CA GLY A 116 -20.87 -7.51 -4.96
C GLY A 116 -20.26 -7.63 -3.56
N ASP A 117 -19.73 -8.80 -3.25
CA ASP A 117 -19.23 -9.17 -1.92
C ASP A 117 -17.73 -8.86 -1.76
N THR A 118 -17.04 -8.44 -2.82
CA THR A 118 -15.63 -8.01 -2.78
C THR A 118 -15.47 -6.52 -2.47
N ILE A 119 -16.56 -5.73 -2.43
CA ILE A 119 -16.48 -4.28 -2.40
C ILE A 119 -16.24 -3.76 -0.99
N THR A 120 -15.20 -2.98 -0.83
CA THR A 120 -14.91 -2.18 0.36
C THR A 120 -14.82 -0.70 0.01
N GLY A 121 -15.02 0.15 1.01
CA GLY A 121 -14.93 1.59 0.83
C GLY A 121 -14.31 2.28 2.02
N GLY A 122 -13.70 3.41 1.78
CA GLY A 122 -13.06 4.14 2.86
C GLY A 122 -12.57 5.51 2.48
N GLY A 123 -11.75 6.05 3.34
CA GLY A 123 -11.12 7.32 3.09
C GLY A 123 -10.06 7.67 4.12
N ILE A 124 -9.30 8.67 3.77
CA ILE A 124 -8.33 9.31 4.64
C ILE A 124 -8.59 10.79 4.68
N GLY A 125 -8.52 11.39 5.86
CA GLY A 125 -8.60 12.83 6.02
C GLY A 125 -7.58 13.32 7.02
N GLY A 126 -7.03 14.52 6.79
CA GLY A 126 -6.01 15.03 7.68
C GLY A 126 -5.77 16.53 7.59
N TYR A 127 -5.00 17.00 8.56
CA TYR A 127 -4.53 18.38 8.68
C TYR A 127 -3.01 18.38 8.81
N THR A 128 -2.36 19.31 8.15
CA THR A 128 -0.91 19.52 8.27
C THR A 128 -0.59 20.98 8.55
N TYR A 129 0.48 21.21 9.32
CA TYR A 129 1.02 22.51 9.64
C TYR A 129 2.54 22.55 9.35
N THR A 130 2.96 23.53 8.59
CA THR A 130 4.36 23.78 8.23
C THR A 130 5.00 24.69 9.26
N TYR A 131 5.80 24.13 10.15
CA TYR A 131 6.52 24.86 11.20
C TYR A 131 7.67 25.66 10.64
N SER A 132 8.40 25.08 9.69
CA SER A 132 9.52 25.71 9.01
C SER A 132 9.58 25.22 7.55
N GLU A 133 10.52 25.73 6.77
CA GLU A 133 10.78 25.24 5.41
C GLU A 133 11.12 23.75 5.38
N ASP A 134 11.64 23.22 6.50
CA ASP A 134 12.14 21.85 6.60
C ASP A 134 11.19 20.91 7.34
N LEU A 135 10.17 21.43 8.07
CA LEU A 135 9.34 20.62 8.94
C LEU A 135 7.85 20.91 8.75
N THR A 136 7.13 19.90 8.28
CA THR A 136 5.67 19.84 8.29
C THR A 136 5.22 18.71 9.19
N LEU A 137 4.33 18.99 10.11
CA LEU A 137 3.69 18.02 10.99
C LEU A 137 2.19 18.04 10.80
N GLY A 138 1.54 16.93 11.12
CA GLY A 138 0.09 16.84 11.02
C GLY A 138 -0.45 15.58 11.65
N VAL A 139 -1.74 15.40 11.47
CA VAL A 139 -2.48 14.20 11.87
C VAL A 139 -3.43 13.83 10.75
N ALA A 140 -3.60 12.54 10.53
CA ALA A 140 -4.59 11.99 9.63
C ALA A 140 -5.33 10.83 10.29
N VAL A 141 -6.53 10.54 9.79
CA VAL A 141 -7.34 9.41 10.19
C VAL A 141 -7.73 8.65 8.93
N ILE A 142 -7.48 7.35 8.92
CA ILE A 142 -8.00 6.40 7.95
C ILE A 142 -9.29 5.82 8.53
N VAL A 143 -10.31 5.73 7.70
CA VAL A 143 -11.56 5.00 7.97
C VAL A 143 -11.79 4.07 6.80
N GLN A 144 -11.88 2.77 7.05
CA GLN A 144 -12.01 1.75 6.00
C GLN A 144 -13.02 0.68 6.44
N THR A 145 -13.98 0.36 5.59
CA THR A 145 -14.81 -0.84 5.77
C THR A 145 -13.95 -2.08 5.51
N ARG A 146 -14.26 -3.15 6.18
CA ARG A 146 -13.60 -4.45 6.03
C ARG A 146 -14.63 -5.50 5.64
N LEU A 147 -14.17 -6.58 5.04
CA LEU A 147 -15.02 -7.73 4.75
C LEU A 147 -15.29 -8.51 6.04
N GLU A 148 -16.56 -8.74 6.35
CA GLU A 148 -17.03 -9.51 7.52
C GLU A 148 -16.45 -9.04 8.87
N ASP A 149 -16.09 -7.75 8.99
CA ASP A 149 -15.46 -7.21 10.18
C ASP A 149 -15.90 -5.74 10.43
N ASP A 150 -15.56 -5.22 11.61
CA ASP A 150 -15.83 -3.84 12.01
C ASP A 150 -15.06 -2.85 11.15
N VAL A 151 -15.57 -1.63 11.07
CA VAL A 151 -14.89 -0.52 10.39
C VAL A 151 -13.56 -0.21 11.07
N LEU A 152 -12.47 -0.27 10.32
CA LEU A 152 -11.15 0.15 10.79
C LEU A 152 -11.11 1.67 10.90
N VAL A 153 -10.69 2.18 12.06
CA VAL A 153 -10.39 3.60 12.28
C VAL A 153 -8.96 3.71 12.82
N LEU A 154 -8.05 4.27 12.02
CA LEU A 154 -6.63 4.34 12.34
C LEU A 154 -6.14 5.79 12.29
N PRO A 155 -5.90 6.45 13.44
CA PRO A 155 -5.18 7.72 13.47
C PRO A 155 -3.68 7.51 13.30
N PHE A 156 -3.02 8.38 12.54
CA PHE A 156 -1.57 8.33 12.39
C PHE A 156 -0.96 9.73 12.23
N PRO A 157 0.31 9.91 12.65
CA PRO A 157 1.01 11.17 12.48
C PRO A 157 1.40 11.39 11.01
N VAL A 158 1.32 12.63 10.56
CA VAL A 158 1.89 13.07 9.28
C VAL A 158 3.16 13.86 9.56
N ILE A 159 4.29 13.34 9.11
CA ILE A 159 5.60 13.94 9.27
C ILE A 159 6.23 14.08 7.89
N ASN A 160 6.74 15.27 7.59
CA ASN A 160 7.64 15.52 6.47
C ASN A 160 8.74 16.44 6.99
N TRP A 161 9.93 15.88 7.15
CA TRP A 161 11.05 16.56 7.76
C TRP A 161 12.31 16.39 6.92
N ARG A 162 12.98 17.50 6.63
CA ARG A 162 14.30 17.54 6.01
C ARG A 162 15.30 18.07 7.05
N PRO A 163 15.90 17.17 7.86
CA PRO A 163 16.77 17.58 8.94
C PRO A 163 17.99 18.33 8.39
N PRO A 164 18.41 19.43 9.00
CA PRO A 164 19.57 20.21 8.57
C PRO A 164 20.89 19.54 9.06
N ILE A 165 21.07 18.26 8.71
CA ILE A 165 22.24 17.46 9.08
C ILE A 165 23.42 17.81 8.15
N ASP A 166 23.12 18.17 6.91
CA ASP A 166 24.08 18.64 5.91
C ASP A 166 23.62 19.96 5.27
N GLU A 167 24.52 20.72 4.70
CA GLU A 167 24.23 22.01 4.06
C GLU A 167 23.29 21.86 2.85
N GLU A 168 23.32 20.71 2.19
CA GLU A 168 22.52 20.40 1.00
C GLU A 168 21.14 19.84 1.32
N ARG A 169 20.84 19.58 2.61
CA ARG A 169 19.55 19.05 3.09
C ARG A 169 19.09 17.79 2.35
N ARG A 170 20.03 16.88 2.10
CA ARG A 170 19.81 15.66 1.33
C ARG A 170 19.00 14.59 2.06
N TRP A 171 18.93 14.69 3.38
CA TRP A 171 18.16 13.75 4.18
C TRP A 171 16.68 14.14 4.26
N SER A 172 15.82 13.15 4.29
CA SER A 172 14.37 13.32 4.51
C SER A 172 13.82 12.22 5.42
N VAL A 173 12.83 12.57 6.22
CA VAL A 173 12.04 11.63 7.03
C VAL A 173 10.57 11.92 6.77
N GLY A 174 9.82 10.90 6.43
CA GLY A 174 8.39 11.04 6.16
C GLY A 174 7.56 9.89 6.70
N THR A 175 6.29 10.16 6.94
CA THR A 175 5.27 9.15 7.20
C THR A 175 4.31 9.06 6.02
N GLY A 176 3.61 7.94 5.90
CA GLY A 176 2.69 7.68 4.79
C GLY A 176 3.19 6.57 3.88
N GLY A 177 2.53 6.35 2.75
CA GLY A 177 2.96 5.36 1.76
C GLY A 177 4.33 5.73 1.19
N ALA A 178 5.30 4.86 1.41
CA ALA A 178 6.68 5.07 0.97
C ALA A 178 6.73 5.19 -0.55
N GLY A 179 7.25 6.30 -1.03
CA GLY A 179 7.45 6.51 -2.47
C GLY A 179 8.50 5.56 -3.04
N GLY A 180 8.10 4.38 -3.44
CA GLY A 180 9.00 3.35 -4.00
C GLY A 180 8.79 1.96 -3.43
N GLY A 181 8.21 1.84 -2.23
CA GLY A 181 7.81 0.57 -1.63
C GLY A 181 6.42 0.11 -2.09
N PRO A 182 5.94 -1.02 -1.55
CA PRO A 182 4.58 -1.48 -1.78
C PRO A 182 3.58 -0.38 -1.39
N SER A 183 2.60 -0.10 -2.24
CA SER A 183 1.67 1.03 -2.06
C SER A 183 0.82 0.99 -0.80
N ASN A 184 0.71 -0.18 -0.20
CA ASN A 184 -0.17 -0.44 0.94
C ASN A 184 0.56 -0.43 2.29
N VAL A 185 1.79 0.07 2.34
CA VAL A 185 2.57 0.17 3.58
C VAL A 185 2.33 1.53 4.24
N ALA A 186 1.65 1.51 5.39
CA ALA A 186 1.58 2.67 6.28
C ALA A 186 2.80 2.65 7.22
N GLY A 187 3.70 3.62 7.11
CA GLY A 187 4.93 3.56 7.88
C GLY A 187 5.79 4.82 7.86
N VAL A 188 7.05 4.64 8.19
CA VAL A 188 8.09 5.67 8.23
C VAL A 188 9.13 5.38 7.16
N LEU A 189 9.54 6.39 6.43
CA LEU A 189 10.58 6.35 5.43
C LEU A 189 11.67 7.38 5.73
N VAL A 190 12.91 6.97 5.64
CA VAL A 190 14.09 7.84 5.63
C VAL A 190 14.68 7.82 4.23
N GLY A 191 14.92 8.98 3.65
CA GLY A 191 15.49 9.16 2.33
C GLY A 191 16.80 9.91 2.35
N TYR A 192 17.64 9.65 1.36
CA TYR A 192 18.89 10.38 1.11
C TYR A 192 19.02 10.68 -0.39
N ASP A 193 19.02 11.94 -0.76
CA ASP A 193 19.19 12.41 -2.13
C ASP A 193 20.70 12.47 -2.48
N ALA A 194 21.22 11.42 -3.12
CA ALA A 194 22.63 11.35 -3.52
C ALA A 194 22.94 12.31 -4.69
N SER A 195 21.93 12.59 -5.52
CA SER A 195 21.99 13.59 -6.59
C SER A 195 20.58 14.07 -6.95
N GLU A 196 20.45 14.99 -7.91
CA GLU A 196 19.14 15.41 -8.45
C GLU A 196 18.32 14.26 -9.07
N THR A 197 18.99 13.20 -9.50
CA THR A 197 18.39 12.07 -10.21
C THR A 197 18.42 10.76 -9.45
N LEU A 198 19.14 10.66 -8.35
CA LEU A 198 19.34 9.43 -7.61
C LEU A 198 19.12 9.64 -6.11
N SER A 199 18.19 8.88 -5.53
CA SER A 199 17.92 8.86 -4.10
C SER A 199 17.94 7.43 -3.57
N PHE A 200 18.38 7.27 -2.34
CA PHE A 200 18.26 6.03 -1.56
C PHE A 200 17.20 6.22 -0.49
N ASN A 201 16.52 5.15 -0.14
CA ASN A 201 15.53 5.17 0.93
C ASN A 201 15.58 3.89 1.76
N ALA A 202 15.16 3.99 2.99
CA ALA A 202 14.91 2.85 3.86
C ALA A 202 13.71 3.13 4.73
N GLY A 203 12.90 2.13 5.03
CA GLY A 203 11.71 2.34 5.82
C GLY A 203 11.11 1.04 6.34
N PHE A 204 10.10 1.23 7.17
CA PHE A 204 9.32 0.16 7.76
C PHE A 204 7.86 0.61 7.93
N GLY A 205 6.97 -0.35 8.07
CA GLY A 205 5.56 -0.04 8.29
C GLY A 205 4.70 -1.30 8.41
N ILE A 206 3.41 -1.12 8.27
CA ILE A 206 2.43 -2.21 8.28
C ILE A 206 1.83 -2.31 6.88
N ALA A 207 1.81 -3.50 6.33
CA ALA A 207 1.15 -3.85 5.07
C ALA A 207 -0.07 -4.72 5.36
N GLY A 208 -1.09 -4.65 4.49
CA GLY A 208 -2.28 -5.51 4.58
C GLY A 208 -3.26 -5.19 5.71
N ILE A 209 -3.09 -4.06 6.44
CA ILE A 209 -3.94 -3.73 7.60
C ILE A 209 -5.44 -3.60 7.27
N ALA A 210 -5.77 -3.38 6.02
CA ALA A 210 -7.12 -3.35 5.47
C ALA A 210 -7.18 -4.12 4.14
N GLY A 211 -6.31 -5.11 3.98
CA GLY A 211 -6.15 -5.91 2.77
C GLY A 211 -6.92 -7.22 2.83
N ASP A 212 -8.19 -7.14 3.22
CA ASP A 212 -9.10 -8.29 3.19
C ASP A 212 -9.52 -8.55 1.74
N PHE A 213 -9.62 -9.83 1.36
CA PHE A 213 -10.10 -10.24 0.05
C PHE A 213 -11.12 -11.37 0.15
N ARG A 214 -12.12 -11.35 -0.73
CA ARG A 214 -13.17 -12.38 -0.81
C ARG A 214 -12.63 -13.61 -1.53
N LEU A 215 -12.90 -14.78 -0.98
CA LEU A 215 -12.64 -16.07 -1.60
C LEU A 215 -13.80 -16.45 -2.53
N ASP A 216 -13.55 -17.37 -3.44
CA ASP A 216 -14.60 -17.90 -4.32
C ASP A 216 -15.62 -18.79 -3.56
N ASP A 217 -16.66 -19.25 -4.24
CA ASP A 217 -17.69 -20.14 -3.70
C ASP A 217 -17.26 -21.62 -3.68
N GLU A 218 -16.06 -21.93 -4.18
CA GLU A 218 -15.45 -23.26 -4.15
C GLU A 218 -14.31 -23.28 -3.12
N GLY A 219 -13.82 -24.39 -2.70
CA GLY A 219 -12.64 -24.50 -1.85
C GLY A 219 -12.92 -24.69 -0.35
N LEU A 220 -11.97 -24.26 0.50
CA LEU A 220 -11.98 -24.57 1.94
C LEU A 220 -12.92 -23.66 2.76
N ALA A 221 -13.13 -22.48 2.29
CA ALA A 221 -13.96 -21.45 2.92
C ALA A 221 -14.80 -20.75 1.85
N PRO A 222 -15.87 -21.41 1.34
CA PRO A 222 -16.73 -20.81 0.33
C PRO A 222 -17.24 -19.43 0.76
N ASP A 223 -17.12 -18.42 -0.10
CA ASP A 223 -17.44 -17.01 0.18
C ASP A 223 -16.73 -16.46 1.44
N GLY A 224 -15.64 -17.07 1.83
CA GLY A 224 -14.85 -16.67 3.00
C GLY A 224 -14.01 -15.44 2.77
N VAL A 225 -13.18 -15.10 3.76
CA VAL A 225 -12.28 -13.97 3.72
C VAL A 225 -10.84 -14.43 3.99
N GLY A 226 -9.93 -14.06 3.09
CA GLY A 226 -8.50 -14.20 3.28
C GLY A 226 -7.89 -12.87 3.74
N ARG A 227 -6.86 -12.94 4.59
CA ARG A 227 -6.09 -11.79 5.07
C ARG A 227 -4.61 -12.12 5.11
N ASP A 228 -3.79 -11.18 4.69
CA ASP A 228 -2.34 -11.23 4.75
C ASP A 228 -1.82 -9.91 5.31
N THR A 229 -1.34 -9.92 6.54
CA THR A 229 -0.83 -8.74 7.23
C THR A 229 0.63 -8.94 7.59
N SER A 230 1.48 -7.95 7.33
CA SER A 230 2.90 -8.05 7.60
C SER A 230 3.54 -6.71 8.02
N PHE A 231 4.75 -6.79 8.55
CA PHE A 231 5.58 -5.64 8.89
C PHE A 231 6.85 -5.63 8.02
N PRO A 232 6.81 -5.04 6.81
CA PRO A 232 7.98 -4.93 5.96
C PRO A 232 9.00 -3.94 6.49
N VAL A 233 10.27 -4.31 6.40
CA VAL A 233 11.45 -3.45 6.51
C VAL A 233 12.17 -3.50 5.18
N ILE A 234 12.27 -2.35 4.51
CA ILE A 234 12.76 -2.27 3.13
C ILE A 234 13.85 -1.21 2.98
N ALA A 235 14.74 -1.42 2.03
CA ALA A 235 15.64 -0.42 1.50
C ALA A 235 15.47 -0.36 -0.03
N GLY A 236 15.63 0.83 -0.60
CA GLY A 236 15.37 1.04 -2.00
C GLY A 236 16.21 2.13 -2.64
N VAL A 237 16.12 2.17 -3.94
CA VAL A 237 16.74 3.17 -4.80
C VAL A 237 15.69 3.77 -5.72
N ASP A 238 15.73 5.07 -5.86
CA ASP A 238 14.92 5.86 -6.79
C ASP A 238 15.82 6.53 -7.81
N TRP A 239 15.57 6.26 -9.08
CA TRP A 239 16.26 6.87 -10.19
C TRP A 239 15.29 7.66 -11.07
N LYS A 240 15.61 8.93 -11.34
CA LYS A 240 14.85 9.86 -12.19
C LYS A 240 15.65 10.22 -13.43
N PRO A 241 15.73 9.33 -14.44
CA PRO A 241 16.53 9.59 -15.65
C PRO A 241 16.06 10.83 -16.41
N THR A 242 14.80 11.17 -16.28
CA THR A 242 14.22 12.41 -16.83
C THR A 242 13.28 13.06 -15.82
N ARG A 243 12.81 14.27 -16.09
CA ARG A 243 11.82 14.96 -15.23
C ARG A 243 10.48 14.23 -15.15
N ASN A 244 10.19 13.39 -16.12
CA ASN A 244 8.91 12.72 -16.27
C ASN A 244 8.95 11.24 -15.91
N LEU A 245 10.13 10.61 -15.98
CA LEU A 245 10.30 9.17 -15.74
C LEU A 245 10.99 8.94 -14.39
N ARG A 246 10.39 8.06 -13.58
CA ARG A 246 10.96 7.56 -12.34
C ARG A 246 10.96 6.04 -12.36
N VAL A 247 12.07 5.46 -11.99
CA VAL A 247 12.26 4.01 -11.79
C VAL A 247 12.70 3.81 -10.36
N ALA A 248 12.04 2.93 -9.64
CA ALA A 248 12.42 2.60 -8.28
C ALA A 248 12.53 1.09 -8.10
N GLY A 249 13.47 0.66 -7.27
CA GLY A 249 13.60 -0.73 -6.85
C GLY A 249 13.77 -0.79 -5.34
N TYR A 250 13.29 -1.87 -4.73
CA TYR A 250 13.45 -2.11 -3.31
C TYR A 250 13.70 -3.58 -3.01
N ALA A 251 14.36 -3.83 -1.89
CA ALA A 251 14.51 -5.16 -1.29
C ALA A 251 14.47 -5.04 0.23
N GLY A 252 14.13 -6.13 0.91
CA GLY A 252 14.04 -6.15 2.36
C GLY A 252 13.51 -7.48 2.87
N ALA A 253 12.81 -7.44 3.99
CA ALA A 253 12.12 -8.59 4.55
C ALA A 253 10.81 -8.17 5.22
N THR A 254 9.84 -9.07 5.23
CA THR A 254 8.65 -8.98 6.07
C THR A 254 8.93 -9.64 7.41
N PHE A 255 8.32 -9.08 8.45
CA PHE A 255 8.35 -9.62 9.81
C PHE A 255 6.92 -9.65 10.34
N PHE A 256 6.67 -10.48 11.37
CA PHE A 256 5.36 -10.55 12.02
C PHE A 256 4.22 -10.73 11.00
N GLN A 257 4.48 -11.51 9.97
CA GLN A 257 3.48 -11.78 8.96
C GLN A 257 2.48 -12.79 9.52
N GLU A 258 1.20 -12.45 9.35
CA GLU A 258 0.07 -13.26 9.78
C GLU A 258 -0.84 -13.49 8.58
N VAL A 259 -1.12 -14.74 8.29
CA VAL A 259 -2.12 -15.15 7.29
C VAL A 259 -3.32 -15.76 8.00
N ARG A 260 -4.53 -15.36 7.56
CA ARG A 260 -5.78 -15.76 8.22
C ARG A 260 -6.84 -16.13 7.19
N LEU A 261 -7.55 -17.21 7.49
CA LEU A 261 -8.69 -17.72 6.74
C LEU A 261 -9.94 -17.61 7.61
N GLU A 262 -10.99 -16.97 7.11
CA GLU A 262 -12.27 -16.81 7.79
C GLU A 262 -13.39 -17.37 6.90
N ASN A 263 -14.49 -17.81 7.53
CA ASN A 263 -15.69 -18.19 6.80
C ASN A 263 -16.50 -16.95 6.34
N SER A 264 -17.58 -17.17 5.61
CA SER A 264 -18.50 -16.12 5.15
C SER A 264 -19.25 -15.36 6.25
N SER A 265 -19.11 -15.77 7.51
CA SER A 265 -19.67 -15.09 8.68
C SER A 265 -18.62 -14.33 9.50
N GLY A 266 -17.35 -14.34 9.05
CA GLY A 266 -16.23 -13.69 9.76
C GLY A 266 -15.61 -14.53 10.87
N ASP A 267 -16.03 -15.80 11.07
CA ASP A 267 -15.40 -16.67 12.05
C ASP A 267 -14.05 -17.17 11.53
N THR A 268 -13.00 -17.06 12.34
CA THR A 268 -11.66 -17.53 11.98
C THR A 268 -11.62 -19.06 11.92
N LEU A 269 -11.33 -19.60 10.76
CA LEU A 269 -11.12 -21.04 10.52
C LEU A 269 -9.66 -21.44 10.77
N ALA A 270 -8.73 -20.62 10.30
CA ALA A 270 -7.30 -20.80 10.51
C ALA A 270 -6.58 -19.45 10.63
N LYS A 271 -5.55 -19.41 11.46
CA LYS A 271 -4.68 -18.27 11.66
C LYS A 271 -3.27 -18.77 11.92
N ARG A 272 -2.29 -18.30 11.17
CA ARG A 272 -0.91 -18.75 11.27
C ARG A 272 0.06 -17.60 11.10
N ASP A 273 1.16 -17.69 11.82
CA ASP A 273 2.31 -16.83 11.61
C ASP A 273 3.18 -17.39 10.49
N VAL A 274 3.78 -16.50 9.72
CA VAL A 274 4.73 -16.80 8.65
C VAL A 274 6.11 -16.32 9.09
N ASP A 275 7.12 -17.12 8.89
CA ASP A 275 8.50 -16.77 9.21
C ASP A 275 8.95 -15.53 8.40
N PRO A 276 9.96 -14.78 8.89
CA PRO A 276 10.46 -13.63 8.17
C PRO A 276 10.86 -13.97 6.73
N SER A 277 10.28 -13.27 5.77
CA SER A 277 10.39 -13.59 4.36
C SER A 277 11.09 -12.46 3.59
N PRO A 278 12.07 -12.75 2.72
CA PRO A 278 12.65 -11.74 1.85
C PRO A 278 11.61 -11.18 0.89
N VAL A 279 11.66 -9.85 0.66
CA VAL A 279 10.81 -9.17 -0.31
C VAL A 279 11.65 -8.36 -1.27
N LEU A 280 11.20 -8.29 -2.52
CA LEU A 280 11.81 -7.44 -3.54
C LEU A 280 10.74 -6.90 -4.49
N GLY A 281 11.03 -5.78 -5.13
CA GLY A 281 10.13 -5.26 -6.13
C GLY A 281 10.68 -4.04 -6.83
N PHE A 282 9.93 -3.61 -7.83
CA PHE A 282 10.26 -2.43 -8.61
C PHE A 282 9.00 -1.68 -9.05
N SER A 283 9.18 -0.42 -9.41
CA SER A 283 8.14 0.39 -10.02
C SER A 283 8.69 1.29 -11.11
N VAL A 284 7.87 1.55 -12.10
CA VAL A 284 8.14 2.55 -13.15
C VAL A 284 6.96 3.51 -13.19
N SER A 285 7.22 4.79 -13.12
CA SER A 285 6.17 5.80 -13.27
C SER A 285 6.56 6.86 -14.30
N TYR A 286 5.57 7.27 -15.07
CA TYR A 286 5.70 8.33 -16.08
C TYR A 286 4.64 9.39 -15.87
N ARG A 287 5.06 10.65 -15.86
CA ARG A 287 4.19 11.83 -15.69
C ARG A 287 4.11 12.64 -17.00
N PHE A 288 2.89 12.92 -17.43
CA PHE A 288 2.59 13.73 -18.63
C PHE A 288 2.30 15.18 -18.27
#